data_af6fd51615328a8eaacccc7fb85ce246
#
_entry.id   af6fd51615328a8eaacccc7fb85ce246
#
_cell.length_a   1.000
_cell.length_b   1.000
_cell.length_c   1.000
_cell.angle_alpha   90.00
_cell.angle_beta   90.00
_cell.angle_gamma   90.00
#
_symmetry.space_group_name_H-M   'P 1'
#
loop_
_entity.id
_entity.type
_entity.pdbx_description
1 polymer ?
#
loop_
_entity_poly.entity_id
_entity_poly.type
_entity_poly.pdbx_seq_one_letter_code
_entity_poly.pdbx_strand_id
1 'polypeptide(L)'
;VWDREIPVKEMMEQALGLPVVLDNDANCMAYAEWKMGAGRGMSSLVCLTMGTGIGGGIVVHDRMLRGRRLSAAELGQTSIHYQGKTGPFGSRGAIEEYIGNNELAAEAVKRYAGAGIIKTVDECTPRHLDEAARSGCPIALQLWEDTAEMLGCLIMNLMYTLVPDAFIIGGGVAK
;
A
#
# COMPACT_ATOMS: atom_id res chain seq x y z
N VAL A 1 -6.47 12.17 -15.98
CA VAL A 1 -7.43 13.00 -15.23
C VAL A 1 -8.60 13.28 -16.15
N TRP A 2 -9.82 13.08 -15.67
CA TRP A 2 -11.04 13.26 -16.45
C TRP A 2 -11.39 14.75 -16.52
N ASP A 3 -11.66 15.25 -17.71
CA ASP A 3 -12.01 16.68 -17.91
C ASP A 3 -13.45 17.01 -17.53
N ARG A 4 -14.25 15.99 -17.16
CA ARG A 4 -15.66 16.11 -16.77
C ARG A 4 -16.04 15.00 -15.79
N GLU A 5 -17.09 15.23 -15.01
CA GLU A 5 -17.71 14.19 -14.21
C GLU A 5 -18.28 13.09 -15.12
N ILE A 6 -17.88 11.84 -14.86
CA ILE A 6 -18.39 10.68 -15.56
C ILE A 6 -19.26 9.89 -14.57
N PRO A 7 -20.52 9.64 -14.89
CA PRO A 7 -21.44 8.89 -14.02
C PRO A 7 -21.16 7.37 -14.12
N VAL A 8 -19.98 6.94 -13.64
CA VAL A 8 -19.49 5.57 -13.77
C VAL A 8 -20.45 4.56 -13.14
N LYS A 9 -21.04 4.91 -11.98
CA LYS A 9 -21.97 4.05 -11.28
C LYS A 9 -23.18 3.73 -12.15
N GLU A 10 -23.84 4.77 -12.66
CA GLU A 10 -25.04 4.65 -13.48
C GLU A 10 -24.77 3.90 -14.79
N MET A 11 -23.62 4.16 -15.41
CA MET A 11 -23.20 3.45 -16.61
C MET A 11 -22.98 1.96 -16.34
N MET A 12 -22.37 1.61 -15.22
CA MET A 12 -22.17 0.20 -14.84
C MET A 12 -23.49 -0.48 -14.47
N GLU A 13 -24.40 0.20 -13.72
CA GLU A 13 -25.71 -0.32 -13.39
C GLU A 13 -26.54 -0.62 -14.64
N GLN A 14 -26.50 0.27 -15.64
CA GLN A 14 -27.17 0.06 -16.93
C GLN A 14 -26.57 -1.11 -17.71
N ALA A 15 -25.23 -1.23 -17.73
CA ALA A 15 -24.57 -2.29 -18.50
C ALA A 15 -24.72 -3.67 -17.85
N LEU A 16 -24.77 -3.74 -16.53
CA LEU A 16 -24.80 -5.01 -15.77
C LEU A 16 -26.21 -5.45 -15.37
N GLY A 17 -27.16 -4.52 -15.30
CA GLY A 17 -28.50 -4.77 -14.77
C GLY A 17 -28.51 -5.09 -13.27
N LEU A 18 -27.47 -4.65 -12.54
CA LEU A 18 -27.26 -4.92 -11.12
C LEU A 18 -26.97 -3.62 -10.36
N PRO A 19 -27.33 -3.52 -9.06
CA PRO A 19 -26.90 -2.41 -8.23
C PRO A 19 -25.36 -2.33 -8.14
N VAL A 20 -24.80 -1.13 -8.30
CA VAL A 20 -23.37 -0.89 -8.23
C VAL A 20 -23.03 0.05 -7.07
N VAL A 21 -22.01 -0.30 -6.30
CA VAL A 21 -21.38 0.57 -5.29
C VAL A 21 -19.96 0.86 -5.74
N LEU A 22 -19.61 2.14 -5.78
CA LEU A 22 -18.23 2.57 -6.04
C LEU A 22 -17.54 2.91 -4.72
N ASP A 23 -16.31 2.45 -4.58
CA ASP A 23 -15.45 2.80 -3.46
C ASP A 23 -13.98 2.91 -3.96
N ASN A 24 -13.09 3.37 -3.10
CA ASN A 24 -11.65 3.30 -3.34
C ASN A 24 -11.21 1.83 -3.50
N ASP A 25 -10.21 1.57 -4.34
CA ASP A 25 -9.72 0.22 -4.65
C ASP A 25 -9.21 -0.54 -3.41
N ALA A 26 -8.48 0.13 -2.51
CA ALA A 26 -8.01 -0.47 -1.26
C ALA A 26 -9.17 -0.75 -0.30
N ASN A 27 -10.21 0.11 -0.26
CA ASN A 27 -11.43 -0.16 0.48
C ASN A 27 -12.18 -1.37 -0.10
N CYS A 28 -12.26 -1.50 -1.41
CA CYS A 28 -12.88 -2.66 -2.06
C CYS A 28 -12.14 -3.95 -1.70
N MET A 29 -10.80 -3.93 -1.71
CA MET A 29 -9.97 -5.06 -1.29
C MET A 29 -10.22 -5.39 0.18
N ALA A 30 -10.18 -4.41 1.07
CA ALA A 30 -10.42 -4.61 2.49
C ALA A 30 -11.83 -5.17 2.77
N TYR A 31 -12.84 -4.71 2.04
CA TYR A 31 -14.18 -5.24 2.13
C TYR A 31 -14.28 -6.71 1.69
N ALA A 32 -13.59 -7.06 0.60
CA ALA A 32 -13.54 -8.43 0.09
C ALA A 32 -12.84 -9.37 1.08
N GLU A 33 -11.69 -8.96 1.62
CA GLU A 33 -10.95 -9.72 2.63
C GLU A 33 -11.78 -9.90 3.91
N TRP A 34 -12.47 -8.86 4.36
CA TRP A 34 -13.33 -8.93 5.54
C TRP A 34 -14.52 -9.87 5.34
N LYS A 35 -15.22 -9.79 4.20
CA LYS A 35 -16.44 -10.55 3.97
C LYS A 35 -16.20 -11.99 3.51
N MET A 36 -15.16 -12.22 2.70
CA MET A 36 -14.96 -13.48 1.99
C MET A 36 -13.54 -14.05 2.11
N GLY A 37 -12.56 -13.22 2.53
CA GLY A 37 -11.15 -13.57 2.59
C GLY A 37 -10.65 -13.89 3.99
N ALA A 38 -9.37 -13.54 4.22
CA ALA A 38 -8.63 -13.85 5.45
C ALA A 38 -9.21 -13.17 6.71
N GLY A 39 -9.92 -12.06 6.56
CA GLY A 39 -10.57 -11.33 7.66
C GLY A 39 -11.98 -11.80 8.02
N ARG A 40 -12.44 -12.90 7.43
CA ARG A 40 -13.81 -13.41 7.68
C ARG A 40 -14.05 -13.74 9.15
N GLY A 41 -15.08 -13.15 9.72
CA GLY A 41 -15.48 -13.35 11.12
C GLY A 41 -14.75 -12.41 12.11
N MET A 42 -13.84 -11.58 11.65
CA MET A 42 -13.19 -10.54 12.46
C MET A 42 -14.03 -9.27 12.48
N SER A 43 -14.03 -8.55 13.60
CA SER A 43 -14.79 -7.32 13.77
C SER A 43 -13.99 -6.06 13.48
N SER A 44 -12.67 -6.14 13.62
CA SER A 44 -11.77 -5.01 13.40
C SER A 44 -10.50 -5.50 12.69
N LEU A 45 -10.18 -4.93 11.54
CA LEU A 45 -9.00 -5.32 10.78
C LEU A 45 -8.44 -4.15 9.97
N VAL A 46 -7.16 -4.22 9.66
CA VAL A 46 -6.47 -3.31 8.79
C VAL A 46 -5.95 -4.09 7.58
N CYS A 47 -6.34 -3.65 6.39
CA CYS A 47 -5.80 -4.19 5.14
C CYS A 47 -4.84 -3.18 4.53
N LEU A 48 -3.70 -3.66 4.07
CA LEU A 48 -2.67 -2.89 3.36
C LEU A 48 -2.46 -3.48 1.96
N THR A 49 -2.43 -2.63 0.94
CA THR A 49 -2.04 -3.03 -0.41
C THR A 49 -0.68 -2.43 -0.73
N MET A 50 0.27 -3.28 -1.14
CA MET A 50 1.60 -2.86 -1.57
C MET A 50 1.72 -3.06 -3.09
N GLY A 51 1.82 -1.96 -3.82
CA GLY A 51 1.87 -1.93 -5.29
C GLY A 51 2.58 -0.69 -5.79
N THR A 52 1.98 0.02 -6.75
CA THR A 52 2.50 1.33 -7.22
C THR A 52 2.70 2.27 -6.04
N GLY A 53 1.74 2.29 -5.11
CA GLY A 53 1.81 2.98 -3.83
C GLY A 53 1.42 2.05 -2.69
N ILE A 54 1.07 2.62 -1.55
CA ILE A 54 0.57 1.94 -0.36
C ILE A 54 -0.87 2.34 -0.11
N GLY A 55 -1.79 1.46 -0.44
CA GLY A 55 -3.21 1.65 -0.13
C GLY A 55 -3.60 1.04 1.21
N GLY A 56 -4.70 1.50 1.76
CA GLY A 56 -5.24 0.97 3.00
C GLY A 56 -6.76 0.91 3.05
N GLY A 57 -7.28 -0.04 3.83
CA GLY A 57 -8.68 -0.11 4.21
C GLY A 57 -8.80 -0.60 5.65
N ILE A 58 -9.69 0.00 6.40
CA ILE A 58 -9.85 -0.27 7.83
C ILE A 58 -11.30 -0.66 8.10
N VAL A 59 -11.48 -1.74 8.84
CA VAL A 59 -12.76 -2.13 9.45
C VAL A 59 -12.64 -1.97 10.96
N VAL A 60 -13.60 -1.32 11.59
CA VAL A 60 -13.71 -1.16 13.05
C VAL A 60 -15.13 -1.46 13.48
N HIS A 61 -15.27 -2.39 14.42
CA HIS A 61 -16.58 -2.81 14.94
C HIS A 61 -17.59 -3.13 13.83
N ASP A 62 -17.21 -4.02 12.92
CA ASP A 62 -18.01 -4.47 11.79
C ASP A 62 -18.44 -3.38 10.79
N ARG A 63 -17.67 -2.31 10.70
CA ARG A 63 -17.91 -1.20 9.77
C ARG A 63 -16.64 -0.74 9.08
N MET A 64 -16.72 -0.56 7.76
CA MET A 64 -15.65 0.11 7.02
C MET A 64 -15.48 1.55 7.47
N LEU A 65 -14.25 1.93 7.79
CA LEU A 65 -13.88 3.31 8.13
C LEU A 65 -13.71 4.11 6.83
N ARG A 66 -14.68 4.96 6.49
CA ARG A 66 -14.64 5.79 5.27
C ARG A 66 -14.35 7.26 5.54
N GLY A 67 -14.53 7.70 6.79
CA GLY A 67 -14.41 9.12 7.14
C GLY A 67 -15.53 9.98 6.52
N ARG A 68 -15.52 11.27 6.84
CA ARG A 68 -16.57 12.20 6.41
C ARG A 68 -16.62 12.41 4.90
N ARG A 69 -15.45 12.36 4.21
CA ARG A 69 -15.32 12.61 2.77
C ARG A 69 -14.96 11.36 1.97
N LEU A 70 -15.20 10.19 2.54
CA LEU A 70 -14.85 8.89 1.96
C LEU A 70 -13.34 8.72 1.67
N SER A 71 -12.49 9.48 2.38
CA SER A 71 -11.03 9.51 2.20
C SER A 71 -10.27 9.11 3.47
N ALA A 72 -10.87 8.31 4.33
CA ALA A 72 -10.13 7.69 5.44
C ALA A 72 -9.30 6.50 4.94
N ALA A 73 -8.37 6.08 5.78
CA ALA A 73 -7.48 4.94 5.53
C ALA A 73 -6.47 5.13 4.39
N GLU A 74 -6.11 6.38 4.07
CA GLU A 74 -4.96 6.71 3.22
C GLU A 74 -3.65 6.41 3.96
N LEU A 75 -3.42 5.11 4.24
CA LEU A 75 -2.35 4.66 5.13
C LEU A 75 -0.96 4.90 4.55
N GLY A 76 -0.83 4.89 3.23
CA GLY A 76 0.41 5.25 2.53
C GLY A 76 0.88 6.67 2.77
N GLN A 77 -0.06 7.58 3.11
CA GLN A 77 0.23 8.99 3.40
C GLN A 77 0.58 9.25 4.87
N THR A 78 0.57 8.21 5.72
CA THR A 78 0.96 8.36 7.13
C THR A 78 2.47 8.45 7.26
N SER A 79 2.92 9.37 8.13
CA SER A 79 4.34 9.62 8.32
C SER A 79 4.99 8.57 9.23
N ILE A 80 6.10 8.01 8.76
CA ILE A 80 7.02 7.18 9.54
C ILE A 80 8.29 7.93 9.92
N HIS A 81 8.48 9.16 9.37
CA HIS A 81 9.68 9.95 9.61
C HIS A 81 9.39 11.46 9.51
N TYR A 82 9.32 12.17 10.63
CA TYR A 82 8.90 13.59 10.68
C TYR A 82 9.81 14.55 9.90
N GLN A 83 11.06 14.21 9.64
CA GLN A 83 12.02 14.96 8.81
C GLN A 83 12.26 14.32 7.44
N GLY A 84 11.43 13.35 7.08
CA GLY A 84 11.60 12.56 5.86
C GLY A 84 11.27 13.28 4.56
N LYS A 85 11.21 12.50 3.49
CA LYS A 85 10.87 12.98 2.13
C LYS A 85 9.54 13.71 2.16
N THR A 86 9.43 14.76 1.34
CA THR A 86 8.15 15.46 1.14
C THR A 86 7.42 14.80 -0.01
N GLY A 87 6.23 14.31 0.26
CA GLY A 87 5.35 13.70 -0.72
C GLY A 87 4.55 14.73 -1.55
N PRO A 88 3.84 14.28 -2.58
CA PRO A 88 3.13 15.15 -3.53
C PRO A 88 2.01 15.98 -2.88
N PHE A 89 1.50 15.56 -1.74
CA PHE A 89 0.46 16.27 -0.98
C PHE A 89 1.02 17.18 0.13
N GLY A 90 2.36 17.34 0.18
CA GLY A 90 3.02 18.19 1.18
C GLY A 90 3.25 17.52 2.54
N SER A 91 2.81 16.28 2.74
CA SER A 91 3.15 15.48 3.92
C SER A 91 4.63 15.13 3.92
N ARG A 92 5.25 15.05 5.11
CA ARG A 92 6.64 14.61 5.24
C ARG A 92 6.71 13.20 5.81
N GLY A 93 7.59 12.40 5.22
CA GLY A 93 7.90 11.06 5.68
C GLY A 93 6.78 10.05 5.47
N ALA A 94 5.86 10.31 4.54
CA ALA A 94 4.83 9.35 4.16
C ALA A 94 5.49 8.02 3.74
N ILE A 95 4.98 6.90 4.23
CA ILE A 95 5.60 5.59 3.99
C ILE A 95 5.64 5.25 2.49
N GLU A 96 4.65 5.67 1.73
CA GLU A 96 4.59 5.47 0.28
C GLU A 96 5.82 6.02 -0.44
N GLU A 97 6.39 7.15 0.03
CA GLU A 97 7.59 7.77 -0.53
C GLU A 97 8.88 6.94 -0.34
N TYR A 98 8.78 5.82 0.37
CA TYR A 98 9.93 4.93 0.64
C TYR A 98 9.75 3.54 0.06
N ILE A 99 8.54 2.97 0.15
CA ILE A 99 8.30 1.56 -0.17
C ILE A 99 7.27 1.33 -1.28
N GLY A 100 6.83 2.39 -1.98
CA GLY A 100 6.14 2.24 -3.27
C GLY A 100 7.05 1.61 -4.34
N ASN A 101 6.48 0.98 -5.37
CA ASN A 101 7.26 0.29 -6.40
C ASN A 101 8.36 1.15 -7.01
N ASN A 102 8.01 2.38 -7.38
CA ASN A 102 8.97 3.30 -8.03
C ASN A 102 10.05 3.76 -7.06
N GLU A 103 9.68 4.00 -5.81
CA GLU A 103 10.57 4.43 -4.75
C GLU A 103 11.57 3.35 -4.36
N LEU A 104 11.10 2.09 -4.28
CA LEU A 104 11.95 0.91 -4.07
C LEU A 104 12.93 0.73 -5.22
N ALA A 105 12.46 0.83 -6.47
CA ALA A 105 13.30 0.69 -7.64
C ALA A 105 14.36 1.81 -7.71
N ALA A 106 13.98 3.05 -7.43
CA ALA A 106 14.89 4.19 -7.41
C ALA A 106 15.97 4.07 -6.30
N GLU A 107 15.57 3.64 -5.11
CA GLU A 107 16.50 3.39 -4.01
C GLU A 107 17.45 2.24 -4.34
N ALA A 108 16.97 1.17 -4.98
CA ALA A 108 17.81 0.07 -5.44
C ALA A 108 18.87 0.53 -6.44
N VAL A 109 18.47 1.29 -7.47
CA VAL A 109 19.41 1.86 -8.46
C VAL A 109 20.52 2.65 -7.76
N LYS A 110 20.16 3.49 -6.78
CA LYS A 110 21.11 4.27 -6.00
C LYS A 110 22.05 3.39 -5.20
N ARG A 111 21.58 2.33 -4.54
CA ARG A 111 22.42 1.40 -3.75
C ARG A 111 23.35 0.60 -4.64
N TYR A 112 22.88 0.11 -5.78
CA TYR A 112 23.71 -0.58 -6.75
C TYR A 112 24.81 0.35 -7.31
N ALA A 113 24.47 1.59 -7.66
CA ALA A 113 25.44 2.59 -8.11
C ALA A 113 26.51 2.88 -7.04
N GLY A 114 26.13 2.96 -5.77
CA GLY A 114 27.06 3.10 -4.64
C GLY A 114 28.05 1.94 -4.49
N ALA A 115 27.67 0.75 -4.98
CA ALA A 115 28.53 -0.44 -5.05
C ALA A 115 29.28 -0.57 -6.40
N GLY A 116 29.23 0.44 -7.28
CA GLY A 116 29.85 0.41 -8.60
C GLY A 116 29.10 -0.42 -9.65
N ILE A 117 27.85 -0.80 -9.38
CA ILE A 117 27.01 -1.57 -10.29
C ILE A 117 25.96 -0.65 -10.92
N ILE A 118 25.97 -0.53 -12.24
CA ILE A 118 25.01 0.31 -12.96
C ILE A 118 23.77 -0.54 -13.29
N LYS A 119 22.60 -0.08 -12.84
CA LYS A 119 21.30 -0.65 -13.14
C LYS A 119 20.30 0.43 -13.49
N THR A 120 19.29 0.07 -14.27
CA THR A 120 18.13 0.90 -14.57
C THR A 120 16.98 0.61 -13.61
N VAL A 121 15.96 1.48 -13.58
CA VAL A 121 14.75 1.28 -12.77
C VAL A 121 14.02 -0.01 -13.19
N ASP A 122 13.95 -0.29 -14.48
CA ASP A 122 13.31 -1.50 -15.01
C ASP A 122 14.01 -2.80 -14.59
N GLU A 123 15.31 -2.75 -14.31
CA GLU A 123 16.09 -3.87 -13.77
C GLU A 123 16.03 -3.98 -12.24
N CYS A 124 15.36 -3.04 -11.60
CA CYS A 124 15.21 -2.95 -10.13
C CYS A 124 13.76 -3.00 -9.68
N THR A 125 12.85 -3.57 -10.48
CA THR A 125 11.47 -3.77 -10.04
C THR A 125 11.42 -4.67 -8.79
N PRO A 126 10.36 -4.60 -7.96
CA PRO A 126 10.22 -5.47 -6.78
C PRO A 126 10.45 -6.95 -7.09
N ARG A 127 9.99 -7.42 -8.25
CA ARG A 127 10.25 -8.80 -8.70
C ARG A 127 11.73 -9.08 -8.91
N HIS A 128 12.46 -8.23 -9.61
CA HIS A 128 13.90 -8.40 -9.81
C HIS A 128 14.67 -8.32 -8.49
N LEU A 129 14.20 -7.48 -7.56
CA LEU A 129 14.79 -7.37 -6.22
C LEU A 129 14.54 -8.63 -5.39
N ASP A 130 13.36 -9.23 -5.47
CA ASP A 130 13.08 -10.51 -4.81
C ASP A 130 13.96 -11.64 -5.38
N GLU A 131 14.05 -11.75 -6.70
CA GLU A 131 14.91 -12.73 -7.38
C GLU A 131 16.39 -12.56 -6.97
N ALA A 132 16.88 -11.32 -6.89
CA ALA A 132 18.23 -11.02 -6.44
C ALA A 132 18.45 -11.35 -4.95
N ALA A 133 17.50 -11.03 -4.09
CA ALA A 133 17.57 -11.34 -2.66
C ALA A 133 17.59 -12.85 -2.43
N ARG A 134 16.73 -13.62 -3.11
CA ARG A 134 16.72 -15.09 -3.06
C ARG A 134 18.03 -15.70 -3.58
N SER A 135 18.72 -15.00 -4.46
CA SER A 135 20.05 -15.41 -4.95
C SER A 135 21.19 -14.96 -4.02
N GLY A 136 20.89 -14.36 -2.87
CA GLY A 136 21.85 -13.93 -1.86
C GLY A 136 22.50 -12.57 -2.11
N CYS A 137 21.93 -11.73 -2.98
CA CYS A 137 22.45 -10.37 -3.21
C CYS A 137 22.30 -9.51 -1.93
N PRO A 138 23.41 -9.04 -1.32
CA PRO A 138 23.33 -8.33 -0.04
C PRO A 138 22.61 -6.99 -0.15
N ILE A 139 22.71 -6.31 -1.31
CA ILE A 139 22.03 -5.02 -1.55
C ILE A 139 20.51 -5.22 -1.56
N ALA A 140 20.03 -6.26 -2.24
CA ALA A 140 18.63 -6.57 -2.32
C ALA A 140 18.07 -7.06 -0.96
N LEU A 141 18.83 -7.88 -0.25
CA LEU A 141 18.47 -8.34 1.10
C LEU A 141 18.31 -7.15 2.06
N GLN A 142 19.30 -6.27 2.12
CA GLN A 142 19.24 -5.08 2.97
C GLN A 142 18.09 -4.15 2.61
N LEU A 143 17.77 -4.02 1.31
CA LEU A 143 16.64 -3.20 0.87
C LEU A 143 15.30 -3.78 1.37
N TRP A 144 15.15 -5.10 1.35
CA TRP A 144 13.95 -5.75 1.88
C TRP A 144 13.87 -5.68 3.41
N GLU A 145 14.99 -5.78 4.12
CA GLU A 145 15.05 -5.57 5.57
C GLU A 145 14.60 -4.15 5.94
N ASP A 146 15.17 -3.13 5.29
CA ASP A 146 14.76 -1.75 5.53
C ASP A 146 13.28 -1.52 5.20
N THR A 147 12.77 -2.14 4.13
CA THR A 147 11.35 -2.09 3.75
C THR A 147 10.47 -2.70 4.83
N ALA A 148 10.88 -3.83 5.37
CA ALA A 148 10.16 -4.51 6.46
C ALA A 148 10.14 -3.67 7.75
N GLU A 149 11.25 -3.02 8.09
CA GLU A 149 11.32 -2.11 9.24
C GLU A 149 10.38 -0.91 9.08
N MET A 150 10.37 -0.28 7.90
CA MET A 150 9.47 0.84 7.60
C MET A 150 7.98 0.42 7.68
N LEU A 151 7.66 -0.75 7.13
CA LEU A 151 6.31 -1.31 7.23
C LEU A 151 5.96 -1.65 8.69
N GLY A 152 6.92 -2.15 9.45
CA GLY A 152 6.80 -2.41 10.88
C GLY A 152 6.46 -1.15 11.69
N CYS A 153 7.05 0.00 11.35
CA CYS A 153 6.71 1.29 11.96
C CYS A 153 5.22 1.64 11.71
N LEU A 154 4.74 1.49 10.48
CA LEU A 154 3.33 1.74 10.17
C LEU A 154 2.40 0.79 10.95
N ILE A 155 2.69 -0.51 10.93
CA ILE A 155 1.91 -1.53 11.63
C ILE A 155 1.87 -1.23 13.14
N MET A 156 2.99 -0.89 13.74
CA MET A 156 3.07 -0.53 15.16
C MET A 156 2.19 0.68 15.50
N ASN A 157 2.23 1.74 14.68
CA ASN A 157 1.39 2.91 14.87
C ASN A 157 -0.11 2.57 14.82
N LEU A 158 -0.50 1.73 13.86
CA LEU A 158 -1.88 1.29 13.69
C LEU A 158 -2.31 0.31 14.81
N MET A 159 -1.39 -0.55 15.25
CA MET A 159 -1.62 -1.46 16.38
C MET A 159 -1.99 -0.68 17.64
N TYR A 160 -1.19 0.33 18.00
CA TYR A 160 -1.46 1.14 19.19
C TYR A 160 -2.65 2.08 19.05
N THR A 161 -3.07 2.38 17.82
CA THR A 161 -4.21 3.29 17.57
C THR A 161 -5.54 2.54 17.54
N LEU A 162 -5.57 1.35 16.92
CA LEU A 162 -6.81 0.65 16.56
C LEU A 162 -6.99 -0.68 17.30
N VAL A 163 -5.90 -1.32 17.73
CA VAL A 163 -5.90 -2.67 18.32
C VAL A 163 -6.75 -3.65 17.48
N PRO A 164 -6.42 -3.85 16.19
CA PRO A 164 -7.24 -4.68 15.33
C PRO A 164 -7.06 -6.17 15.62
N ASP A 165 -8.04 -6.99 15.23
CA ASP A 165 -7.96 -8.46 15.29
C ASP A 165 -6.86 -9.00 14.36
N ALA A 166 -6.65 -8.34 13.21
CA ALA A 166 -5.63 -8.72 12.23
C ALA A 166 -5.16 -7.58 11.34
N PHE A 167 -3.94 -7.75 10.81
CA PHE A 167 -3.43 -7.04 9.64
C PHE A 167 -3.43 -8.00 8.44
N ILE A 168 -3.98 -7.57 7.31
CA ILE A 168 -3.97 -8.31 6.05
C ILE A 168 -3.15 -7.51 5.06
N ILE A 169 -2.05 -8.09 4.59
CA ILE A 169 -1.12 -7.44 3.66
C ILE A 169 -1.23 -8.16 2.32
N GLY A 170 -1.53 -7.38 1.28
CA GLY A 170 -1.68 -7.88 -0.08
C GLY A 170 -1.03 -6.96 -1.11
N GLY A 171 -1.27 -7.25 -2.38
CA GLY A 171 -0.69 -6.51 -3.50
C GLY A 171 0.49 -7.22 -4.17
N GLY A 172 1.02 -6.61 -5.24
CA GLY A 172 2.07 -7.22 -6.05
C GLY A 172 3.43 -7.36 -5.35
N VAL A 173 3.70 -6.51 -4.37
CA VAL A 173 4.96 -6.50 -3.59
C VAL A 173 4.93 -7.46 -2.40
N ALA A 174 3.74 -7.84 -1.95
CA ALA A 174 3.56 -8.69 -0.76
C ALA A 174 3.54 -10.20 -1.08
N LYS A 175 3.86 -10.60 -2.31
CA LYS A 175 3.80 -12.00 -2.78
C LYS A 175 5.09 -12.77 -2.52
#